data_9d6e6631ab3922a1ef5372be17d18c50
#
_entry.id   9d6e6631ab3922a1ef5372be17d18c50
#
_cell.length_a   1.000
_cell.length_b   1.000
_cell.length_c   1.000
_cell.angle_alpha   90.00
_cell.angle_beta   90.00
_cell.angle_gamma   90.00
#
_symmetry.space_group_name_H-M   'P 1'
#
loop_
_entity.id
_entity.type
_entity.pdbx_description
1 polymer ?
#
loop_
_entity_poly.entity_id
_entity_poly.type
_entity_poly.pdbx_seq_one_letter_code
_entity_poly.pdbx_strand_id
1 'polypeptide(L)'
;WTDKMKKTTTILLTAGILASLVFSGCGPGGQQIKIGVAGPLTGEQGKAGQDLLHGVQLAVSECNARGGVLGKRVVIIAGDDRADEKEANAIAQRLCDQGVAGVVGHYNSHCSIAGSRIYNQRMIPQITPSSTNPKFTQQGFDNVFRTCGRDDQQGRIAADYAFNVMKVKKVAIFSDGTTYGLGLAEEFKKSILLNNKPKKVEVTIVAEAQIPVITEGKAPDYGPLLDPLISYQPDLIYFGGSYPEGAMLIRQVKERRLAAAFMSGDAIANSELIKRGGVATEGIYFTFGPAVEDMPQAGRFYDSFKARYGELGPYSVYAYDAATVLLKSIELAGTTSGDSLVKVIHSAKFAGAMGELEFDGNGDIKAAPYVLWTVKGGEFGPVKAEVQVQ
;
A
#
# COMPACT_ATOMS: atom_id res chain seq x y z
N TRP A 1 -24.90 -83.99 -40.78
CA TRP A 1 -24.61 -85.32 -40.20
C TRP A 1 -23.33 -85.25 -39.41
N THR A 2 -23.51 -85.48 -38.10
CA THR A 2 -22.64 -86.12 -37.14
C THR A 2 -21.23 -85.56 -36.98
N ASP A 3 -20.62 -85.42 -35.92
CA ASP A 3 -20.83 -85.80 -34.51
C ASP A 3 -19.76 -85.17 -33.65
N LYS A 4 -20.14 -84.69 -32.55
CA LYS A 4 -19.47 -84.63 -31.25
C LYS A 4 -17.97 -84.94 -31.16
N MET A 5 -17.25 -84.10 -30.48
CA MET A 5 -16.60 -84.55 -29.22
C MET A 5 -16.24 -83.39 -28.29
N LYS A 6 -16.79 -83.49 -27.12
CA LYS A 6 -16.49 -82.63 -25.96
C LYS A 6 -15.04 -82.86 -25.50
N LYS A 7 -14.24 -81.85 -25.40
CA LYS A 7 -13.04 -81.85 -24.53
C LYS A 7 -13.21 -80.83 -23.44
N THR A 8 -13.43 -81.29 -22.27
CA THR A 8 -13.47 -80.55 -21.02
C THR A 8 -12.05 -80.16 -20.68
N THR A 9 -11.76 -78.85 -20.72
CA THR A 9 -10.49 -78.31 -20.23
C THR A 9 -10.78 -77.59 -18.93
N THR A 10 -10.31 -78.15 -17.84
CA THR A 10 -10.33 -77.56 -16.50
C THR A 10 -9.36 -76.46 -16.46
N ILE A 11 -9.84 -75.22 -16.33
CA ILE A 11 -9.03 -74.04 -16.10
C ILE A 11 -9.01 -73.77 -14.58
N LEU A 12 -7.84 -73.97 -13.97
CA LEU A 12 -7.56 -73.48 -12.60
C LEU A 12 -7.59 -71.95 -12.57
N LEU A 13 -8.58 -71.43 -11.88
CA LEU A 13 -8.62 -70.02 -11.55
C LEU A 13 -7.69 -69.75 -10.33
N THR A 14 -6.48 -69.24 -10.58
CA THR A 14 -5.68 -68.63 -9.53
C THR A 14 -6.20 -67.21 -9.32
N ALA A 15 -6.90 -66.98 -8.21
CA ALA A 15 -7.35 -65.69 -7.76
C ALA A 15 -6.14 -64.87 -7.26
N GLY A 16 -5.59 -64.06 -8.14
CA GLY A 16 -4.64 -63.01 -7.75
C GLY A 16 -5.41 -61.83 -7.13
N ILE A 17 -5.36 -61.69 -5.81
CA ILE A 17 -5.88 -60.51 -5.12
C ILE A 17 -4.93 -59.35 -5.44
N LEU A 18 -5.27 -58.54 -6.46
CA LEU A 18 -4.68 -57.24 -6.65
C LEU A 18 -5.29 -56.30 -5.59
N ALA A 19 -4.56 -56.07 -4.49
CA ALA A 19 -4.88 -55.02 -3.56
C ALA A 19 -4.66 -53.68 -4.24
N SER A 20 -5.71 -53.13 -4.83
CA SER A 20 -5.75 -51.72 -5.31
C SER A 20 -5.68 -50.81 -4.07
N LEU A 21 -4.49 -50.35 -3.75
CA LEU A 21 -4.31 -49.20 -2.88
C LEU A 21 -4.91 -47.98 -3.58
N VAL A 22 -6.22 -47.79 -3.39
CA VAL A 22 -6.88 -46.51 -3.68
C VAL A 22 -6.33 -45.53 -2.66
N PHE A 23 -5.29 -44.77 -3.04
CA PHE A 23 -4.95 -43.56 -2.36
C PHE A 23 -6.12 -42.60 -2.57
N SER A 24 -7.15 -42.72 -1.72
CA SER A 24 -8.13 -41.68 -1.51
C SER A 24 -7.41 -40.51 -0.86
N GLY A 25 -6.87 -39.62 -1.69
CA GLY A 25 -6.34 -38.33 -1.29
C GLY A 25 -7.46 -37.37 -0.88
N CYS A 26 -8.40 -37.82 -0.04
CA CYS A 26 -9.19 -36.92 0.80
C CYS A 26 -8.35 -36.62 2.04
N GLY A 27 -7.45 -35.65 1.93
CA GLY A 27 -6.93 -34.99 3.11
C GLY A 27 -8.13 -34.43 3.90
N PRO A 28 -8.20 -34.66 5.22
CA PRO A 28 -9.23 -34.05 6.04
C PRO A 28 -9.21 -32.55 5.75
N GLY A 29 -10.38 -31.93 5.59
CA GLY A 29 -10.49 -30.47 5.44
C GLY A 29 -9.85 -29.77 6.63
N GLY A 30 -8.52 -29.64 6.59
CA GLY A 30 -7.73 -29.05 7.66
C GLY A 30 -8.22 -27.63 7.87
N GLN A 31 -8.40 -27.26 9.13
CA GLN A 31 -8.77 -25.88 9.48
C GLN A 31 -7.84 -24.91 8.73
N GLN A 32 -8.42 -24.00 7.96
CA GLN A 32 -7.68 -22.97 7.23
C GLN A 32 -7.45 -21.78 8.15
N ILE A 33 -6.32 -21.12 7.99
CA ILE A 33 -6.08 -19.81 8.60
C ILE A 33 -6.52 -18.75 7.60
N LYS A 34 -7.46 -17.91 8.00
CA LYS A 34 -7.96 -16.81 7.19
C LYS A 34 -7.24 -15.52 7.54
N ILE A 35 -6.79 -14.78 6.54
CA ILE A 35 -6.30 -13.41 6.69
C ILE A 35 -7.15 -12.48 5.83
N GLY A 36 -7.41 -11.28 6.32
CA GLY A 36 -8.13 -10.25 5.59
C GLY A 36 -7.18 -9.45 4.71
N VAL A 37 -7.66 -9.01 3.54
CA VAL A 37 -7.01 -7.98 2.73
C VAL A 37 -8.07 -6.95 2.39
N ALA A 38 -7.83 -5.68 2.73
CA ALA A 38 -8.79 -4.61 2.51
C ALA A 38 -8.15 -3.41 1.80
N GLY A 39 -8.85 -2.87 0.81
CA GLY A 39 -8.41 -1.72 0.03
C GLY A 39 -9.36 -1.44 -1.13
N PRO A 40 -9.09 -0.40 -1.93
CA PRO A 40 -9.92 -0.01 -3.07
C PRO A 40 -9.66 -0.95 -4.25
N LEU A 41 -10.26 -2.14 -4.26
CA LEU A 41 -10.03 -3.14 -5.31
C LEU A 41 -10.68 -2.78 -6.64
N THR A 42 -11.63 -1.83 -6.63
CA THR A 42 -12.31 -1.26 -7.80
C THR A 42 -12.36 0.28 -7.71
N GLY A 43 -12.88 0.94 -8.76
CA GLY A 43 -13.00 2.40 -8.82
C GLY A 43 -11.71 3.10 -9.28
N GLU A 44 -11.62 4.41 -9.02
CA GLU A 44 -10.53 5.27 -9.50
C GLU A 44 -9.16 4.85 -8.98
N GLN A 45 -9.10 4.26 -7.79
CA GLN A 45 -7.88 3.76 -7.16
C GLN A 45 -7.73 2.22 -7.28
N GLY A 46 -8.54 1.56 -8.11
CA GLY A 46 -8.56 0.11 -8.24
C GLY A 46 -7.19 -0.52 -8.55
N LYS A 47 -6.36 0.14 -9.37
CA LYS A 47 -4.99 -0.34 -9.64
C LYS A 47 -4.16 -0.46 -8.36
N ALA A 48 -4.21 0.55 -7.50
CA ALA A 48 -3.46 0.55 -6.24
C ALA A 48 -3.93 -0.56 -5.28
N GLY A 49 -5.25 -0.78 -5.19
CA GLY A 49 -5.81 -1.88 -4.40
C GLY A 49 -5.44 -3.26 -4.94
N GLN A 50 -5.41 -3.44 -6.27
CA GLN A 50 -4.96 -4.68 -6.88
C GLN A 50 -3.48 -4.96 -6.63
N ASP A 51 -2.63 -3.93 -6.69
CA ASP A 51 -1.20 -4.06 -6.40
C ASP A 51 -0.93 -4.47 -4.95
N LEU A 52 -1.71 -3.92 -4.02
CA LEU A 52 -1.70 -4.35 -2.61
C LEU A 52 -2.10 -5.83 -2.50
N LEU A 53 -3.21 -6.22 -3.11
CA LEU A 53 -3.71 -7.60 -3.08
C LEU A 53 -2.68 -8.57 -3.66
N HIS A 54 -2.02 -8.23 -4.77
CA HIS A 54 -0.99 -9.05 -5.40
C HIS A 54 0.23 -9.25 -4.48
N GLY A 55 0.66 -8.22 -3.77
CA GLY A 55 1.73 -8.34 -2.76
C GLY A 55 1.39 -9.36 -1.69
N VAL A 56 0.18 -9.30 -1.12
CA VAL A 56 -0.29 -10.26 -0.13
C VAL A 56 -0.45 -11.67 -0.71
N GLN A 57 -0.98 -11.79 -1.93
CA GLN A 57 -1.14 -13.08 -2.60
C GLN A 57 0.21 -13.77 -2.83
N LEU A 58 1.25 -13.02 -3.16
CA LEU A 58 2.59 -13.58 -3.31
C LEU A 58 3.11 -14.14 -1.98
N ALA A 59 3.05 -13.37 -0.89
CA ALA A 59 3.47 -13.82 0.44
C ALA A 59 2.72 -15.07 0.90
N VAL A 60 1.39 -15.09 0.73
CA VAL A 60 0.55 -16.24 1.08
C VAL A 60 0.85 -17.46 0.21
N SER A 61 1.06 -17.25 -1.10
CA SER A 61 1.41 -18.33 -2.02
C SER A 61 2.73 -19.00 -1.63
N GLU A 62 3.75 -18.21 -1.33
CA GLU A 62 5.05 -18.71 -0.88
C GLU A 62 4.96 -19.41 0.48
N CYS A 63 4.16 -18.88 1.40
CA CYS A 63 3.88 -19.52 2.69
C CYS A 63 3.22 -20.88 2.50
N ASN A 64 2.18 -20.96 1.68
CA ASN A 64 1.47 -22.20 1.40
C ASN A 64 2.33 -23.24 0.66
N ALA A 65 3.25 -22.79 -0.20
CA ALA A 65 4.21 -23.68 -0.88
C ALA A 65 5.19 -24.35 0.10
N ARG A 66 5.42 -23.72 1.28
CA ARG A 66 6.22 -24.30 2.37
C ARG A 66 5.42 -25.11 3.39
N GLY A 67 4.12 -25.40 3.12
CA GLY A 67 3.24 -26.16 4.00
C GLY A 67 2.29 -25.32 4.86
N GLY A 68 2.19 -24.02 4.59
CA GLY A 68 1.33 -23.08 5.32
C GLY A 68 1.89 -22.64 6.67
N VAL A 69 1.03 -22.19 7.58
CA VAL A 69 1.37 -21.79 8.95
C VAL A 69 0.73 -22.75 9.94
N LEU A 70 1.47 -23.19 10.95
CA LEU A 70 1.01 -24.19 11.95
C LEU A 70 0.45 -25.47 11.28
N GLY A 71 1.01 -25.87 10.12
CA GLY A 71 0.53 -27.01 9.34
C GLY A 71 -0.83 -26.78 8.66
N LYS A 72 -1.32 -25.54 8.61
CA LYS A 72 -2.61 -25.17 8.03
C LYS A 72 -2.40 -24.28 6.80
N ARG A 73 -3.25 -24.49 5.78
CA ARG A 73 -3.29 -23.63 4.59
C ARG A 73 -3.80 -22.24 4.96
N VAL A 74 -3.15 -21.20 4.47
CA VAL A 74 -3.60 -19.81 4.59
C VAL A 74 -4.50 -19.47 3.39
N VAL A 75 -5.61 -18.78 3.66
CA VAL A 75 -6.54 -18.27 2.65
C VAL A 75 -6.77 -16.77 2.85
N ILE A 76 -6.93 -16.06 1.75
CA ILE A 76 -7.18 -14.62 1.73
C ILE A 76 -8.69 -14.38 1.62
N ILE A 77 -9.20 -13.49 2.45
CA ILE A 77 -10.54 -12.91 2.36
C ILE A 77 -10.39 -11.46 1.94
N ALA A 78 -10.67 -11.18 0.68
CA ALA A 78 -10.52 -9.84 0.13
C ALA A 78 -11.78 -8.98 0.39
N GLY A 79 -11.57 -7.70 0.66
CA GLY A 79 -12.60 -6.69 0.85
C GLY A 79 -12.32 -5.45 0.03
N ASP A 80 -13.27 -5.07 -0.83
CA ASP A 80 -13.23 -3.85 -1.62
C ASP A 80 -13.91 -2.72 -0.85
N ASP A 81 -13.12 -1.77 -0.36
CA ASP A 81 -13.62 -0.59 0.36
C ASP A 81 -13.85 0.63 -0.55
N ARG A 82 -13.52 0.51 -1.85
CA ARG A 82 -13.71 1.57 -2.86
C ARG A 82 -13.13 2.94 -2.46
N ALA A 83 -12.17 2.97 -1.54
CA ALA A 83 -11.67 4.19 -0.91
C ALA A 83 -12.79 5.00 -0.18
N ASP A 84 -13.82 4.33 0.31
CA ASP A 84 -14.93 4.92 1.05
C ASP A 84 -14.94 4.47 2.52
N GLU A 85 -15.12 5.41 3.44
CA GLU A 85 -15.08 5.14 4.89
C GLU A 85 -16.22 4.24 5.36
N LYS A 86 -17.42 4.35 4.77
CA LYS A 86 -18.58 3.52 5.13
C LYS A 86 -18.39 2.10 4.65
N GLU A 87 -17.90 1.94 3.41
CA GLU A 87 -17.55 0.64 2.87
C GLU A 87 -16.41 0.00 3.69
N ALA A 88 -15.39 0.76 4.08
CA ALA A 88 -14.31 0.28 4.95
C ALA A 88 -14.83 -0.27 6.28
N ASN A 89 -15.80 0.42 6.92
CA ASN A 89 -16.45 -0.07 8.13
C ASN A 89 -17.23 -1.38 7.88
N ALA A 90 -17.98 -1.47 6.79
CA ALA A 90 -18.73 -2.67 6.44
C ALA A 90 -17.80 -3.86 6.15
N ILE A 91 -16.69 -3.61 5.43
CA ILE A 91 -15.65 -4.61 5.17
C ILE A 91 -14.98 -5.07 6.46
N ALA A 92 -14.63 -4.14 7.36
CA ALA A 92 -14.03 -4.48 8.65
C ALA A 92 -14.93 -5.39 9.48
N GLN A 93 -16.22 -5.06 9.58
CA GLN A 93 -17.19 -5.91 10.28
C GLN A 93 -17.28 -7.31 9.64
N ARG A 94 -17.36 -7.37 8.31
CA ARG A 94 -17.43 -8.65 7.58
C ARG A 94 -16.20 -9.51 7.80
N LEU A 95 -14.99 -8.93 7.76
CA LEU A 95 -13.75 -9.65 8.00
C LEU A 95 -13.68 -10.20 9.43
N CYS A 96 -14.11 -9.39 10.42
CA CYS A 96 -14.23 -9.84 11.81
C CYS A 96 -15.18 -11.04 11.94
N ASP A 97 -16.35 -10.97 11.33
CA ASP A 97 -17.39 -12.04 11.40
C ASP A 97 -16.93 -13.31 10.68
N GLN A 98 -16.07 -13.19 9.68
CA GLN A 98 -15.46 -14.34 8.98
C GLN A 98 -14.30 -14.97 9.76
N GLY A 99 -13.90 -14.38 10.89
CA GLY A 99 -12.88 -14.91 11.79
C GLY A 99 -11.47 -14.87 11.19
N VAL A 100 -11.09 -13.74 10.56
CA VAL A 100 -9.71 -13.54 10.10
C VAL A 100 -8.77 -13.38 11.29
N ALA A 101 -7.56 -13.94 11.19
CA ALA A 101 -6.53 -13.83 12.22
C ALA A 101 -5.87 -12.45 12.27
N GLY A 102 -5.91 -11.71 11.18
CA GLY A 102 -5.39 -10.36 11.04
C GLY A 102 -5.74 -9.79 9.68
N VAL A 103 -5.51 -8.50 9.48
CA VAL A 103 -5.84 -7.78 8.24
C VAL A 103 -4.62 -7.05 7.71
N VAL A 104 -4.33 -7.22 6.42
CA VAL A 104 -3.43 -6.36 5.66
C VAL A 104 -4.28 -5.29 4.94
N GLY A 105 -4.08 -4.05 5.30
CA GLY A 105 -4.89 -2.93 4.82
C GLY A 105 -5.35 -2.02 5.96
N HIS A 106 -6.25 -1.09 5.72
CA HIS A 106 -6.71 -0.68 4.39
C HIS A 106 -5.61 0.10 3.63
N TYR A 107 -5.91 0.50 2.41
CA TYR A 107 -4.97 1.29 1.61
C TYR A 107 -5.01 2.77 2.03
N ASN A 108 -6.20 3.37 2.03
CA ASN A 108 -6.40 4.79 2.32
C ASN A 108 -6.43 5.07 3.83
N SER A 109 -5.84 6.20 4.27
CA SER A 109 -5.74 6.54 5.70
C SER A 109 -7.12 6.64 6.39
N HIS A 110 -8.11 7.27 5.75
CA HIS A 110 -9.47 7.35 6.31
C HIS A 110 -10.13 5.97 6.45
N CYS A 111 -9.94 5.09 5.47
CA CYS A 111 -10.42 3.71 5.53
C CYS A 111 -9.73 2.90 6.64
N SER A 112 -8.40 3.04 6.77
CA SER A 112 -7.65 2.39 7.84
C SER A 112 -8.07 2.85 9.23
N ILE A 113 -8.28 4.16 9.42
CA ILE A 113 -8.74 4.74 10.68
C ILE A 113 -10.16 4.28 11.01
N ALA A 114 -11.05 4.23 10.03
CA ALA A 114 -12.42 3.75 10.23
C ALA A 114 -12.43 2.26 10.62
N GLY A 115 -11.79 1.41 9.82
CA GLY A 115 -11.71 -0.04 10.05
C GLY A 115 -11.03 -0.40 11.35
N SER A 116 -9.99 0.35 11.76
CA SER A 116 -9.22 0.06 12.99
C SER A 116 -10.07 0.03 14.25
N ARG A 117 -11.10 0.87 14.34
CA ARG A 117 -12.03 0.90 15.48
C ARG A 117 -12.78 -0.42 15.63
N ILE A 118 -13.16 -1.04 14.51
CA ILE A 118 -13.88 -2.31 14.48
C ILE A 118 -12.92 -3.46 14.78
N TYR A 119 -11.74 -3.47 14.17
CA TYR A 119 -10.71 -4.48 14.44
C TYR A 119 -10.23 -4.45 15.90
N ASN A 120 -10.14 -3.24 16.50
CA ASN A 120 -9.73 -3.08 17.89
C ASN A 120 -10.72 -3.74 18.87
N GLN A 121 -12.03 -3.67 18.61
CA GLN A 121 -13.04 -4.33 19.44
C GLN A 121 -12.89 -5.86 19.54
N ARG A 122 -12.20 -6.46 18.57
CA ARG A 122 -11.96 -7.91 18.47
C ARG A 122 -10.48 -8.25 18.64
N MET A 123 -9.62 -7.28 18.95
CA MET A 123 -8.15 -7.39 19.00
C MET A 123 -7.55 -8.05 17.74
N ILE A 124 -8.12 -7.79 16.58
CA ILE A 124 -7.57 -8.27 15.30
C ILE A 124 -6.46 -7.32 14.88
N PRO A 125 -5.22 -7.78 14.70
CA PRO A 125 -4.12 -6.93 14.22
C PRO A 125 -4.41 -6.44 12.80
N GLN A 126 -4.26 -5.12 12.60
CA GLN A 126 -4.36 -4.45 11.32
C GLN A 126 -2.99 -3.91 10.94
N ILE A 127 -2.46 -4.33 9.78
CA ILE A 127 -1.16 -3.88 9.27
C ILE A 127 -1.40 -3.20 7.94
N THR A 128 -1.35 -1.87 7.91
CA THR A 128 -1.48 -1.13 6.65
C THR A 128 -0.14 -1.00 5.95
N PRO A 129 -0.09 -1.23 4.62
CA PRO A 129 1.12 -1.01 3.84
C PRO A 129 1.27 0.43 3.34
N SER A 130 0.24 1.28 3.45
CA SER A 130 0.16 2.54 2.69
C SER A 130 -0.54 3.71 3.40
N SER A 131 -1.18 3.49 4.55
CA SER A 131 -1.82 4.58 5.29
C SER A 131 -0.79 5.33 6.13
N THR A 132 -0.38 6.49 5.64
CA THR A 132 0.73 7.28 6.18
C THR A 132 0.30 8.34 7.20
N ASN A 133 -1.01 8.65 7.30
CA ASN A 133 -1.48 9.66 8.23
C ASN A 133 -1.16 9.29 9.69
N PRO A 134 -0.49 10.18 10.47
CA PRO A 134 -0.11 9.91 11.85
C PRO A 134 -1.29 9.53 12.76
N LYS A 135 -2.49 10.01 12.48
CA LYS A 135 -3.69 9.69 13.29
C LYS A 135 -4.00 8.21 13.37
N PHE A 136 -3.57 7.41 12.38
CA PHE A 136 -3.83 5.96 12.38
C PHE A 136 -3.25 5.26 13.60
N THR A 137 -2.01 5.56 13.96
CA THR A 137 -1.30 4.97 15.13
C THR A 137 -1.41 5.82 16.40
N GLN A 138 -2.00 7.03 16.30
CA GLN A 138 -2.21 7.92 17.46
C GLN A 138 -3.59 7.79 18.12
N GLN A 139 -4.36 6.74 17.76
CA GLN A 139 -5.69 6.49 18.35
C GLN A 139 -5.62 5.81 19.73
N GLY A 140 -4.44 5.36 20.16
CA GLY A 140 -4.28 4.60 21.40
C GLY A 140 -4.71 3.14 21.29
N PHE A 141 -4.68 2.57 20.09
CA PHE A 141 -4.95 1.16 19.83
C PHE A 141 -3.65 0.37 19.69
N ASP A 142 -3.52 -0.73 20.41
CA ASP A 142 -2.32 -1.58 20.37
C ASP A 142 -2.25 -2.51 19.15
N ASN A 143 -3.38 -2.71 18.46
CA ASN A 143 -3.54 -3.67 17.37
C ASN A 143 -3.35 -3.08 15.97
N VAL A 144 -2.85 -1.84 15.86
CA VAL A 144 -2.64 -1.13 14.59
C VAL A 144 -1.16 -0.99 14.27
N PHE A 145 -0.78 -1.32 13.04
CA PHE A 145 0.62 -1.31 12.59
C PHE A 145 0.70 -0.79 11.16
N ARG A 146 1.87 -0.24 10.78
CA ARG A 146 2.16 0.13 9.38
C ARG A 146 3.56 -0.30 8.96
N THR A 147 3.67 -0.75 7.71
CA THR A 147 4.97 -1.04 7.08
C THR A 147 5.48 0.13 6.24
N CYS A 148 4.67 1.16 5.99
CA CYS A 148 5.08 2.42 5.35
C CYS A 148 5.51 3.47 6.39
N GLY A 149 6.07 4.59 5.92
CA GLY A 149 6.39 5.74 6.76
C GLY A 149 5.16 6.61 7.07
N ARG A 150 5.42 7.85 7.54
CA ARG A 150 4.39 8.79 8.02
C ARG A 150 4.43 10.12 7.29
N ASP A 151 3.27 10.80 7.23
CA ASP A 151 3.12 12.10 6.57
C ASP A 151 3.95 13.21 7.21
N ASP A 152 4.19 13.16 8.51
CA ASP A 152 5.06 14.14 9.19
C ASP A 152 6.54 14.02 8.75
N GLN A 153 6.99 12.82 8.38
CA GLN A 153 8.31 12.61 7.77
C GLN A 153 8.33 13.10 6.32
N GLN A 154 7.32 12.74 5.51
CA GLN A 154 7.21 13.17 4.11
C GLN A 154 7.13 14.69 3.99
N GLY A 155 6.21 15.32 4.74
CA GLY A 155 5.98 16.76 4.71
C GLY A 155 7.25 17.54 5.07
N ARG A 156 8.02 17.04 6.05
CA ARG A 156 9.31 17.63 6.41
C ARG A 156 10.34 17.52 5.28
N ILE A 157 10.53 16.33 4.71
CA ILE A 157 11.49 16.11 3.63
C ILE A 157 11.14 16.94 2.40
N ALA A 158 9.86 16.98 2.01
CA ALA A 158 9.37 17.82 0.92
C ALA A 158 9.64 19.31 1.18
N ALA A 159 9.33 19.78 2.39
CA ALA A 159 9.56 21.17 2.78
C ALA A 159 11.04 21.54 2.83
N ASP A 160 11.88 20.65 3.34
CA ASP A 160 13.34 20.86 3.40
C ASP A 160 13.93 20.94 1.98
N TYR A 161 13.49 20.11 1.06
CA TYR A 161 13.93 20.17 -0.34
C TYR A 161 13.43 21.45 -1.02
N ALA A 162 12.15 21.78 -0.89
CA ALA A 162 11.56 22.98 -1.44
C ALA A 162 12.28 24.24 -0.96
N PHE A 163 12.58 24.32 0.33
CA PHE A 163 13.25 25.47 0.93
C PHE A 163 14.75 25.53 0.63
N ASN A 164 15.47 24.42 0.86
CA ASN A 164 16.93 24.41 0.82
C ASN A 164 17.50 24.22 -0.59
N VAL A 165 16.80 23.48 -1.46
CA VAL A 165 17.26 23.16 -2.82
C VAL A 165 16.56 24.01 -3.87
N MET A 166 15.23 24.00 -3.88
CA MET A 166 14.47 24.76 -4.89
C MET A 166 14.42 26.25 -4.60
N LYS A 167 14.72 26.69 -3.34
CA LYS A 167 14.74 28.09 -2.90
C LYS A 167 13.39 28.78 -3.09
N VAL A 168 12.29 28.04 -2.89
CA VAL A 168 10.93 28.57 -3.05
C VAL A 168 10.65 29.71 -2.07
N LYS A 169 9.91 30.72 -2.53
CA LYS A 169 9.46 31.86 -1.74
C LYS A 169 7.95 31.98 -1.69
N LYS A 170 7.26 31.51 -2.72
CA LYS A 170 5.80 31.53 -2.84
C LYS A 170 5.29 30.14 -3.11
N VAL A 171 4.39 29.65 -2.28
CA VAL A 171 3.81 28.31 -2.38
C VAL A 171 2.30 28.40 -2.45
N ALA A 172 1.69 27.67 -3.39
CA ALA A 172 0.28 27.33 -3.34
C ALA A 172 0.13 25.90 -2.82
N ILE A 173 -0.80 25.66 -1.88
CA ILE A 173 -1.02 24.36 -1.25
C ILE A 173 -2.44 23.92 -1.56
N PHE A 174 -2.57 22.74 -2.16
CA PHE A 174 -3.86 22.12 -2.46
C PHE A 174 -3.97 20.74 -1.83
N SER A 175 -5.20 20.32 -1.52
CA SER A 175 -5.48 18.98 -1.04
C SER A 175 -6.72 18.41 -1.72
N ASP A 176 -6.83 17.06 -1.79
CA ASP A 176 -8.03 16.37 -2.27
C ASP A 176 -9.13 16.26 -1.19
N GLY A 177 -8.91 16.85 -0.02
CA GLY A 177 -9.87 16.84 1.09
C GLY A 177 -9.96 15.53 1.87
N THR A 178 -9.25 14.49 1.46
CA THR A 178 -9.18 13.25 2.23
C THR A 178 -8.37 13.43 3.51
N THR A 179 -8.53 12.53 4.47
CA THR A 179 -7.72 12.54 5.71
C THR A 179 -6.22 12.49 5.41
N TYR A 180 -5.81 11.73 4.38
CA TYR A 180 -4.43 11.71 3.91
C TYR A 180 -4.04 13.05 3.32
N GLY A 181 -4.74 13.51 2.29
CA GLY A 181 -4.34 14.72 1.55
C GLY A 181 -4.31 15.98 2.39
N LEU A 182 -5.32 16.18 3.26
CA LEU A 182 -5.33 17.28 4.24
C LEU A 182 -4.18 17.17 5.23
N GLY A 183 -3.94 15.95 5.76
CA GLY A 183 -2.88 15.72 6.73
C GLY A 183 -1.50 16.00 6.17
N LEU A 184 -1.22 15.47 4.98
CA LEU A 184 0.07 15.68 4.29
C LEU A 184 0.30 17.15 3.93
N ALA A 185 -0.72 17.85 3.40
CA ALA A 185 -0.64 19.28 3.09
C ALA A 185 -0.33 20.11 4.35
N GLU A 186 -0.96 19.79 5.49
CA GLU A 186 -0.70 20.46 6.75
C GLU A 186 0.71 20.19 7.30
N GLU A 187 1.22 18.96 7.21
CA GLU A 187 2.58 18.63 7.64
C GLU A 187 3.65 19.32 6.76
N PHE A 188 3.41 19.41 5.46
CA PHE A 188 4.25 20.19 4.56
C PHE A 188 4.21 21.70 4.95
N LYS A 189 3.01 22.28 5.11
CA LYS A 189 2.80 23.67 5.50
C LYS A 189 3.51 24.02 6.80
N LYS A 190 3.31 23.21 7.82
CA LYS A 190 3.96 23.35 9.13
C LYS A 190 5.48 23.34 8.98
N SER A 191 6.03 22.40 8.22
CA SER A 191 7.47 22.25 8.03
C SER A 191 8.09 23.37 7.22
N ILE A 192 7.45 23.82 6.12
CA ILE A 192 7.97 24.91 5.30
C ILE A 192 7.98 26.24 6.05
N LEU A 193 6.97 26.49 6.90
CA LEU A 193 6.92 27.68 7.75
C LEU A 193 7.89 27.62 8.92
N LEU A 194 8.23 26.42 9.43
CA LEU A 194 9.27 26.27 10.45
C LEU A 194 10.66 26.58 9.90
N ASN A 195 10.94 26.26 8.65
CA ASN A 195 12.21 26.55 7.98
C ASN A 195 12.47 28.05 7.81
N ASN A 196 11.44 28.89 7.86
CA ASN A 196 11.57 30.36 7.80
C ASN A 196 12.29 30.96 9.03
N LYS A 197 12.12 30.38 10.23
CA LYS A 197 12.49 31.00 11.50
C LYS A 197 13.97 31.27 11.69
N PRO A 198 14.92 30.35 11.32
CA PRO A 198 16.35 30.60 11.57
C PRO A 198 17.03 31.49 10.53
N LYS A 199 16.53 31.59 9.30
CA LYS A 199 17.29 32.06 8.13
C LYS A 199 16.86 33.43 7.59
N LYS A 200 15.88 34.14 8.19
CA LYS A 200 15.30 35.39 7.70
C LYS A 200 14.81 35.36 6.23
N VAL A 201 14.59 34.18 5.68
CA VAL A 201 13.97 33.97 4.36
C VAL A 201 12.51 33.66 4.60
N GLU A 202 11.63 34.51 4.10
CA GLU A 202 10.20 34.34 4.29
C GLU A 202 9.61 33.54 3.10
N VAL A 203 8.99 32.39 3.38
CA VAL A 203 8.14 31.71 2.43
C VAL A 203 6.70 32.13 2.68
N THR A 204 6.03 32.60 1.64
CA THR A 204 4.63 33.02 1.68
C THR A 204 3.73 31.95 1.07
N ILE A 205 2.67 31.57 1.76
CA ILE A 205 1.60 30.75 1.20
C ILE A 205 0.64 31.70 0.49
N VAL A 206 0.63 31.65 -0.85
CA VAL A 206 -0.14 32.57 -1.69
C VAL A 206 -1.53 32.06 -2.02
N ALA A 207 -1.76 30.76 -1.88
CA ALA A 207 -3.07 30.13 -2.03
C ALA A 207 -3.13 28.85 -1.21
N GLU A 208 -4.29 28.54 -0.66
CA GLU A 208 -4.57 27.29 0.04
C GLU A 208 -6.02 26.91 -0.21
N ALA A 209 -6.26 25.68 -0.72
CA ALA A 209 -7.60 25.22 -1.00
C ALA A 209 -7.69 23.68 -1.06
N GLN A 210 -8.91 23.19 -0.84
CA GLN A 210 -9.30 21.84 -1.20
C GLN A 210 -9.78 21.82 -2.64
N ILE A 211 -9.28 20.90 -3.46
CA ILE A 211 -9.75 20.71 -4.83
C ILE A 211 -11.00 19.83 -4.86
N PRO A 212 -11.90 20.00 -5.84
CA PRO A 212 -12.96 19.04 -6.10
C PRO A 212 -12.37 17.69 -6.50
N VAL A 213 -12.99 16.59 -6.03
CA VAL A 213 -12.58 15.23 -6.38
C VAL A 213 -13.25 14.76 -7.67
N ILE A 214 -12.66 13.75 -8.31
CA ILE A 214 -13.26 13.08 -9.48
C ILE A 214 -14.54 12.37 -9.04
N THR A 215 -15.62 12.62 -9.77
CA THR A 215 -16.91 11.99 -9.50
C THR A 215 -17.41 11.34 -10.79
N GLU A 216 -17.82 10.06 -10.70
CA GLU A 216 -18.33 9.30 -11.86
C GLU A 216 -17.39 9.32 -13.09
N GLY A 217 -16.07 9.29 -12.85
CA GLY A 217 -15.06 9.34 -13.91
C GLY A 217 -14.91 10.70 -14.60
N LYS A 218 -15.61 11.75 -14.13
CA LYS A 218 -15.50 13.11 -14.68
C LYS A 218 -14.47 13.93 -13.92
N ALA A 219 -13.47 14.40 -14.63
CA ALA A 219 -12.48 15.34 -14.10
C ALA A 219 -13.14 16.71 -13.82
N PRO A 220 -12.99 17.26 -12.61
CA PRO A 220 -13.45 18.61 -12.32
C PRO A 220 -12.64 19.68 -13.06
N ASP A 221 -13.25 20.86 -13.23
CA ASP A 221 -12.51 22.06 -13.64
C ASP A 221 -11.86 22.71 -12.42
N TYR A 222 -10.54 22.77 -12.41
CA TYR A 222 -9.75 23.44 -11.39
C TYR A 222 -9.46 24.91 -11.74
N GLY A 223 -9.98 25.44 -12.85
CA GLY A 223 -9.81 26.83 -13.29
C GLY A 223 -10.01 27.85 -12.21
N PRO A 224 -11.13 27.83 -11.48
CA PRO A 224 -11.38 28.78 -10.39
C PRO A 224 -10.29 28.84 -9.32
N LEU A 225 -9.55 27.76 -9.11
CA LEU A 225 -8.44 27.70 -8.15
C LEU A 225 -7.08 28.06 -8.77
N LEU A 226 -6.90 27.75 -10.06
CA LEU A 226 -5.62 27.93 -10.77
C LEU A 226 -5.47 29.32 -11.42
N ASP A 227 -6.55 29.93 -11.91
CA ASP A 227 -6.48 31.21 -12.61
C ASP A 227 -5.93 32.35 -11.74
N PRO A 228 -6.23 32.47 -10.42
CA PRO A 228 -5.60 33.46 -9.56
C PRO A 228 -4.08 33.29 -9.42
N LEU A 229 -3.57 32.05 -9.60
CA LEU A 229 -2.13 31.77 -9.49
C LEU A 229 -1.31 32.47 -10.59
N ILE A 230 -1.94 32.84 -11.72
CA ILE A 230 -1.28 33.62 -12.77
C ILE A 230 -0.78 34.95 -12.22
N SER A 231 -1.56 35.60 -11.35
CA SER A 231 -1.16 36.87 -10.68
C SER A 231 -0.27 36.62 -9.46
N TYR A 232 -0.51 35.56 -8.71
CA TYR A 232 0.26 35.26 -7.49
C TYR A 232 1.66 34.76 -7.80
N GLN A 233 1.85 34.09 -8.96
CA GLN A 233 3.12 33.54 -9.42
C GLN A 233 3.83 32.70 -8.34
N PRO A 234 3.23 31.57 -7.91
CA PRO A 234 3.91 30.67 -6.98
C PRO A 234 5.13 30.04 -7.64
N ASP A 235 6.20 29.82 -6.85
CA ASP A 235 7.35 29.01 -7.27
C ASP A 235 7.04 27.52 -7.22
N LEU A 236 6.11 27.13 -6.33
CA LEU A 236 5.73 25.76 -6.07
C LEU A 236 4.23 25.62 -5.87
N ILE A 237 3.64 24.60 -6.47
CA ILE A 237 2.33 24.05 -6.11
C ILE A 237 2.60 22.74 -5.37
N TYR A 238 2.22 22.69 -4.08
CA TYR A 238 2.24 21.46 -3.30
C TYR A 238 0.86 20.86 -3.25
N PHE A 239 0.75 19.55 -3.54
CA PHE A 239 -0.52 18.84 -3.57
C PHE A 239 -0.52 17.67 -2.58
N GLY A 240 -1.37 17.71 -1.58
CA GLY A 240 -1.71 16.58 -0.72
C GLY A 240 -2.91 15.83 -1.31
N GLY A 241 -2.67 14.67 -1.93
CA GLY A 241 -3.74 13.91 -2.54
C GLY A 241 -3.25 12.75 -3.39
N SER A 242 -4.20 12.03 -3.99
CA SER A 242 -3.97 10.79 -4.73
C SER A 242 -3.75 11.03 -6.22
N TYR A 243 -3.20 10.01 -6.90
CA TYR A 243 -2.84 10.10 -8.33
C TYR A 243 -4.00 10.41 -9.29
N PRO A 244 -5.27 10.02 -9.07
CA PRO A 244 -6.34 10.35 -9.99
C PRO A 244 -6.54 11.87 -10.12
N GLU A 245 -6.69 12.57 -8.98
CA GLU A 245 -6.82 14.02 -8.90
C GLU A 245 -5.51 14.72 -9.27
N GLY A 246 -4.37 14.18 -8.82
CA GLY A 246 -3.04 14.69 -9.11
C GLY A 246 -2.76 14.81 -10.61
N ALA A 247 -3.09 13.76 -11.38
CA ALA A 247 -2.91 13.76 -12.83
C ALA A 247 -3.72 14.88 -13.53
N MET A 248 -4.96 15.07 -13.10
CA MET A 248 -5.83 16.11 -13.68
C MET A 248 -5.38 17.51 -13.28
N LEU A 249 -4.97 17.68 -12.01
CA LEU A 249 -4.45 18.96 -11.53
C LEU A 249 -3.17 19.35 -12.29
N ILE A 250 -2.21 18.43 -12.43
CA ILE A 250 -0.97 18.65 -13.17
C ILE A 250 -1.25 19.07 -14.61
N ARG A 251 -2.17 18.38 -15.30
CA ARG A 251 -2.57 18.76 -16.67
C ARG A 251 -3.09 20.19 -16.73
N GLN A 252 -4.04 20.53 -15.86
CA GLN A 252 -4.66 21.85 -15.86
C GLN A 252 -3.68 22.96 -15.45
N VAL A 253 -2.69 22.70 -14.61
CA VAL A 253 -1.56 23.59 -14.31
C VAL A 253 -0.73 23.86 -15.56
N LYS A 254 -0.39 22.84 -16.34
CA LYS A 254 0.38 22.96 -17.59
C LYS A 254 -0.41 23.65 -18.71
N GLU A 255 -1.69 23.36 -18.87
CA GLU A 255 -2.58 24.01 -19.84
C GLU A 255 -2.64 25.53 -19.62
N ARG A 256 -2.60 25.97 -18.38
CA ARG A 256 -2.55 27.40 -17.98
C ARG A 256 -1.15 28.00 -18.05
N ARG A 257 -0.13 27.22 -18.43
CA ARG A 257 1.27 27.65 -18.51
C ARG A 257 1.79 28.27 -17.21
N LEU A 258 1.30 27.79 -16.07
CA LEU A 258 1.85 28.19 -14.78
C LEU A 258 3.31 27.69 -14.67
N ALA A 259 4.22 28.62 -14.37
CA ALA A 259 5.66 28.31 -14.28
C ALA A 259 6.05 27.61 -12.97
N ALA A 260 5.11 27.42 -12.03
CA ALA A 260 5.33 26.77 -10.76
C ALA A 260 5.82 25.31 -10.93
N ALA A 261 6.79 24.92 -10.13
CA ALA A 261 7.10 23.49 -9.94
C ALA A 261 5.90 22.81 -9.27
N PHE A 262 5.78 21.50 -9.48
CA PHE A 262 4.74 20.69 -8.83
C PHE A 262 5.37 19.66 -7.91
N MET A 263 4.88 19.55 -6.68
CA MET A 263 5.35 18.56 -5.70
C MET A 263 4.18 17.94 -4.94
N SER A 264 4.31 16.66 -4.60
CA SER A 264 3.30 15.92 -3.85
C SER A 264 3.94 14.87 -2.93
N GLY A 265 3.13 14.04 -2.31
CA GLY A 265 3.55 12.87 -1.54
C GLY A 265 3.46 11.57 -2.30
N ASP A 266 3.51 10.50 -1.57
CA ASP A 266 3.63 9.12 -2.03
C ASP A 266 2.41 8.58 -2.80
N ALA A 267 1.21 9.09 -2.53
CA ALA A 267 0.00 8.58 -3.17
C ALA A 267 -0.14 8.96 -4.67
N ILE A 268 0.77 9.80 -5.21
CA ILE A 268 0.84 10.00 -6.66
C ILE A 268 1.79 9.01 -7.36
N ALA A 269 2.58 8.23 -6.63
CA ALA A 269 3.57 7.29 -7.14
C ALA A 269 2.90 6.06 -7.79
N ASN A 270 2.07 6.25 -8.78
CA ASN A 270 1.37 5.18 -9.52
C ASN A 270 1.51 5.39 -11.02
N SER A 271 1.77 4.33 -11.79
CA SER A 271 1.92 4.42 -13.25
C SER A 271 0.70 5.05 -13.94
N GLU A 272 -0.49 4.94 -13.33
CA GLU A 272 -1.70 5.63 -13.80
C GLU A 272 -1.59 7.17 -13.77
N LEU A 273 -0.75 7.74 -12.89
CA LEU A 273 -0.45 9.18 -12.93
C LEU A 273 0.11 9.59 -14.28
N ILE A 274 1.14 8.86 -14.74
CA ILE A 274 1.81 9.14 -16.02
C ILE A 274 0.88 8.85 -17.19
N LYS A 275 0.12 7.75 -17.15
CA LYS A 275 -0.84 7.41 -18.20
C LYS A 275 -1.94 8.47 -18.36
N ARG A 276 -2.48 9.00 -17.26
CA ARG A 276 -3.55 10.01 -17.25
C ARG A 276 -3.02 11.42 -17.49
N GLY A 277 -1.88 11.76 -16.90
CA GLY A 277 -1.28 13.09 -16.97
C GLY A 277 -0.44 13.32 -18.22
N GLY A 278 0.06 12.24 -18.85
CA GLY A 278 0.89 12.29 -20.05
C GLY A 278 2.15 13.15 -19.84
N VAL A 279 2.55 13.86 -20.86
CA VAL A 279 3.74 14.74 -20.84
C VAL A 279 3.66 15.85 -19.79
N ALA A 280 2.48 16.15 -19.26
CA ALA A 280 2.32 17.18 -18.24
C ALA A 280 2.99 16.75 -16.90
N THR A 281 3.16 15.46 -16.67
CA THR A 281 3.81 14.94 -15.46
C THR A 281 5.32 15.07 -15.45
N GLU A 282 5.95 15.42 -16.58
CA GLU A 282 7.40 15.56 -16.68
C GLU A 282 7.92 16.62 -15.72
N GLY A 283 8.94 16.25 -14.92
CA GLY A 283 9.61 17.15 -13.99
C GLY A 283 8.85 17.47 -12.70
N ILE A 284 7.76 16.74 -12.38
CA ILE A 284 7.13 16.83 -11.05
C ILE A 284 8.01 16.16 -10.01
N TYR A 285 7.81 16.55 -8.75
CA TYR A 285 8.48 15.94 -7.59
C TYR A 285 7.49 15.28 -6.66
N PHE A 286 7.92 14.23 -5.98
CA PHE A 286 7.15 13.62 -4.89
C PHE A 286 8.05 12.86 -3.92
N THR A 287 7.56 12.69 -2.70
CA THR A 287 8.22 11.86 -1.70
C THR A 287 7.71 10.43 -1.78
N PHE A 288 8.61 9.46 -1.74
CA PHE A 288 8.29 8.04 -1.64
C PHE A 288 9.42 7.29 -0.93
N GLY A 289 9.21 6.01 -0.60
CA GLY A 289 10.29 5.13 -0.14
C GLY A 289 11.38 4.92 -1.19
N PRO A 290 12.51 4.30 -0.85
CA PRO A 290 13.55 3.92 -1.80
C PRO A 290 13.00 3.01 -2.92
N ALA A 291 13.67 3.00 -4.06
CA ALA A 291 13.34 2.07 -5.13
C ALA A 291 13.51 0.62 -4.65
N VAL A 292 12.62 -0.26 -5.10
CA VAL A 292 12.67 -1.69 -4.69
C VAL A 292 13.97 -2.33 -5.14
N GLU A 293 14.52 -1.89 -6.28
CA GLU A 293 15.81 -2.33 -6.82
C GLU A 293 17.00 -1.93 -5.93
N ASP A 294 16.85 -0.86 -5.15
CA ASP A 294 17.87 -0.39 -4.20
C ASP A 294 17.74 -1.07 -2.81
N MET A 295 16.73 -1.90 -2.61
CA MET A 295 16.52 -2.67 -1.37
C MET A 295 17.29 -3.99 -1.44
N PRO A 296 18.38 -4.20 -0.67
CA PRO A 296 19.29 -5.36 -0.85
C PRO A 296 18.59 -6.72 -0.73
N GLN A 297 17.47 -6.80 -0.03
CA GLN A 297 16.75 -8.04 0.23
C GLN A 297 15.53 -8.25 -0.69
N ALA A 298 15.20 -7.26 -1.51
CA ALA A 298 13.98 -7.28 -2.34
C ALA A 298 14.12 -8.07 -3.65
N GLY A 299 15.32 -8.45 -4.08
CA GLY A 299 15.54 -9.07 -5.40
C GLY A 299 14.66 -10.28 -5.66
N ARG A 300 14.56 -11.20 -4.70
CA ARG A 300 13.68 -12.38 -4.83
C ARG A 300 12.19 -11.99 -4.93
N PHE A 301 11.75 -11.03 -4.12
CA PHE A 301 10.38 -10.51 -4.19
C PHE A 301 10.13 -9.89 -5.57
N TYR A 302 11.04 -9.03 -6.02
CA TYR A 302 10.94 -8.32 -7.31
C TYR A 302 10.77 -9.30 -8.46
N ASP A 303 11.66 -10.28 -8.58
CA ASP A 303 11.62 -11.29 -9.64
C ASP A 303 10.33 -12.12 -9.61
N SER A 304 9.94 -12.59 -8.42
CA SER A 304 8.74 -13.40 -8.22
C SER A 304 7.46 -12.63 -8.52
N PHE A 305 7.40 -11.35 -8.10
CA PHE A 305 6.25 -10.49 -8.35
C PHE A 305 6.12 -10.19 -9.84
N LYS A 306 7.21 -9.76 -10.47
CA LYS A 306 7.25 -9.41 -11.88
C LYS A 306 6.89 -10.59 -12.78
N ALA A 307 7.39 -11.77 -12.47
CA ALA A 307 7.06 -12.99 -13.23
C ALA A 307 5.58 -13.37 -13.13
N ARG A 308 4.91 -13.06 -12.02
CA ARG A 308 3.52 -13.49 -11.77
C ARG A 308 2.49 -12.42 -12.11
N TYR A 309 2.78 -11.14 -11.86
CA TYR A 309 1.83 -10.04 -11.93
C TYR A 309 2.24 -8.91 -12.88
N GLY A 310 3.48 -8.94 -13.39
CA GLY A 310 4.00 -7.91 -14.28
C GLY A 310 4.58 -6.71 -13.51
N GLU A 311 4.08 -5.52 -13.81
CA GLU A 311 4.57 -4.27 -13.22
C GLU A 311 4.29 -4.19 -11.71
N LEU A 312 5.29 -3.79 -10.94
CA LEU A 312 5.14 -3.55 -9.51
C LEU A 312 4.38 -2.24 -9.28
N GLY A 313 3.36 -2.30 -8.42
CA GLY A 313 2.79 -1.09 -7.85
C GLY A 313 3.65 -0.56 -6.69
N PRO A 314 3.51 0.72 -6.35
CA PRO A 314 4.38 1.38 -5.37
C PRO A 314 4.37 0.71 -4.00
N TYR A 315 3.23 0.19 -3.57
CA TYR A 315 3.07 -0.44 -2.26
C TYR A 315 3.08 -1.97 -2.28
N SER A 316 3.41 -2.60 -3.42
CA SER A 316 3.42 -4.06 -3.54
C SER A 316 4.38 -4.74 -2.58
N VAL A 317 5.59 -4.20 -2.41
CA VAL A 317 6.59 -4.74 -1.47
C VAL A 317 6.17 -4.53 -0.01
N TYR A 318 5.58 -3.39 0.31
CA TYR A 318 5.08 -3.07 1.65
C TYR A 318 3.92 -4.00 2.05
N ALA A 319 3.03 -4.34 1.10
CA ALA A 319 1.92 -5.27 1.31
C ALA A 319 2.41 -6.72 1.46
N TYR A 320 3.42 -7.11 0.69
CA TYR A 320 4.09 -8.41 0.85
C TYR A 320 4.70 -8.53 2.24
N ASP A 321 5.39 -7.50 2.72
CA ASP A 321 6.01 -7.48 4.04
C ASP A 321 4.99 -7.40 5.17
N ALA A 322 3.91 -6.64 5.02
CA ALA A 322 2.79 -6.64 5.97
C ALA A 322 2.18 -8.05 6.15
N ALA A 323 1.98 -8.76 5.04
CA ALA A 323 1.53 -10.15 5.08
C ALA A 323 2.58 -11.08 5.69
N THR A 324 3.86 -10.87 5.39
CA THR A 324 4.97 -11.65 5.96
C THR A 324 5.03 -11.48 7.48
N VAL A 325 4.91 -10.25 7.99
CA VAL A 325 4.83 -9.94 9.41
C VAL A 325 3.67 -10.70 10.06
N LEU A 326 2.46 -10.61 9.48
CA LEU A 326 1.29 -11.28 10.03
C LEU A 326 1.46 -12.80 10.07
N LEU A 327 1.92 -13.41 8.97
CA LEU A 327 2.13 -14.86 8.88
C LEU A 327 3.20 -15.35 9.85
N LYS A 328 4.30 -14.61 9.98
CA LYS A 328 5.37 -14.91 10.92
C LYS A 328 4.93 -14.74 12.37
N SER A 329 4.07 -13.76 12.63
CA SER A 329 3.50 -13.57 13.98
C SER A 329 2.63 -14.75 14.39
N ILE A 330 1.85 -15.32 13.48
CA ILE A 330 1.06 -16.54 13.73
C ILE A 330 1.98 -17.72 14.02
N GLU A 331 3.07 -17.86 13.26
CA GLU A 331 4.06 -18.92 13.45
C GLU A 331 4.74 -18.82 14.83
N LEU A 332 5.23 -17.62 15.18
CA LEU A 332 5.92 -17.36 16.45
C LEU A 332 4.99 -17.47 17.67
N ALA A 333 3.75 -16.99 17.53
CA ALA A 333 2.76 -17.09 18.61
C ALA A 333 2.21 -18.51 18.81
N GLY A 334 2.33 -19.38 17.80
CA GLY A 334 1.73 -20.72 17.81
C GLY A 334 0.20 -20.73 17.82
N THR A 335 -0.42 -19.57 17.55
CA THR A 335 -1.89 -19.37 17.61
C THR A 335 -2.33 -18.27 16.65
N THR A 336 -3.65 -18.17 16.43
CA THR A 336 -4.31 -17.08 15.71
C THR A 336 -5.02 -16.09 16.64
N SER A 337 -4.78 -16.16 17.95
CA SER A 337 -5.34 -15.21 18.93
C SER A 337 -4.77 -13.81 18.72
N GLY A 338 -5.66 -12.81 18.54
CA GLY A 338 -5.26 -11.43 18.27
C GLY A 338 -4.34 -10.85 19.34
N ASP A 339 -4.64 -11.03 20.63
CA ASP A 339 -3.79 -10.57 21.74
C ASP A 339 -2.35 -11.13 21.67
N SER A 340 -2.23 -12.41 21.28
CA SER A 340 -0.92 -13.05 21.14
C SER A 340 -0.17 -12.51 19.92
N LEU A 341 -0.87 -12.29 18.81
CA LEU A 341 -0.27 -11.73 17.59
C LEU A 341 0.21 -10.30 17.81
N VAL A 342 -0.61 -9.46 18.44
CA VAL A 342 -0.26 -8.06 18.76
C VAL A 342 1.01 -8.01 19.61
N LYS A 343 1.11 -8.82 20.67
CA LYS A 343 2.31 -8.92 21.51
C LYS A 343 3.55 -9.33 20.71
N VAL A 344 3.41 -10.29 19.80
CA VAL A 344 4.53 -10.74 18.95
C VAL A 344 4.94 -9.63 17.99
N ILE A 345 3.99 -8.93 17.35
CA ILE A 345 4.30 -7.87 16.39
C ILE A 345 5.07 -6.74 17.07
N HIS A 346 4.68 -6.34 18.29
CA HIS A 346 5.38 -5.30 19.05
C HIS A 346 6.78 -5.70 19.52
N SER A 347 7.04 -6.99 19.76
CA SER A 347 8.27 -7.43 20.43
C SER A 347 9.28 -8.09 19.50
N ALA A 348 8.87 -8.60 18.34
CA ALA A 348 9.72 -9.35 17.45
C ALA A 348 10.32 -8.46 16.34
N LYS A 349 11.41 -8.96 15.77
CA LYS A 349 11.98 -8.47 14.51
C LYS A 349 11.66 -9.46 13.41
N PHE A 350 11.33 -8.94 12.25
CA PHE A 350 10.93 -9.73 11.08
C PHE A 350 11.89 -9.47 9.93
N ALA A 351 12.26 -10.51 9.21
CA ALA A 351 12.98 -10.38 7.96
C ALA A 351 11.97 -10.25 6.81
N GLY A 352 11.94 -9.11 6.17
CA GLY A 352 11.10 -8.81 5.01
C GLY A 352 11.90 -8.58 3.74
N ALA A 353 11.21 -8.30 2.65
CA ALA A 353 11.82 -7.88 1.39
C ALA A 353 12.44 -6.48 1.49
N MET A 354 11.85 -5.59 2.29
CA MET A 354 12.40 -4.26 2.58
C MET A 354 13.58 -4.29 3.57
N GLY A 355 13.88 -5.43 4.17
CA GLY A 355 14.93 -5.57 5.18
C GLY A 355 14.40 -6.04 6.54
N GLU A 356 15.04 -5.63 7.62
CA GLU A 356 14.57 -5.90 8.97
C GLU A 356 13.39 -4.97 9.32
N LEU A 357 12.28 -5.58 9.73
CA LEU A 357 11.06 -4.88 10.11
C LEU A 357 10.90 -4.96 11.63
N GLU A 358 10.80 -3.81 12.27
CA GLU A 358 10.59 -3.65 13.70
C GLU A 358 9.63 -2.48 13.94
N PHE A 359 8.70 -2.64 14.87
CA PHE A 359 7.70 -1.64 15.17
C PHE A 359 8.01 -0.92 16.49
N ASP A 360 7.62 0.34 16.57
CA ASP A 360 7.68 1.09 17.82
C ASP A 360 6.46 0.80 18.72
N GLY A 361 6.38 1.47 19.86
CA GLY A 361 5.28 1.29 20.80
C GLY A 361 3.91 1.73 20.28
N ASN A 362 3.85 2.52 19.21
CA ASN A 362 2.60 2.94 18.58
C ASN A 362 2.20 2.04 17.40
N GLY A 363 3.09 1.13 16.97
CA GLY A 363 2.90 0.29 15.78
C GLY A 363 3.42 0.90 14.47
N ASP A 364 4.20 1.99 14.54
CA ASP A 364 4.90 2.55 13.39
C ASP A 364 6.20 1.77 13.14
N ILE A 365 6.52 1.52 11.86
CA ILE A 365 7.80 0.89 11.53
C ILE A 365 8.97 1.84 11.86
N LYS A 366 10.01 1.32 12.52
CA LYS A 366 11.15 2.13 12.99
C LYS A 366 12.01 2.67 11.86
N ALA A 367 12.17 1.92 10.78
CA ALA A 367 12.97 2.29 9.62
C ALA A 367 12.08 2.45 8.39
N ALA A 368 11.72 3.67 8.08
CA ALA A 368 10.93 4.03 6.90
C ALA A 368 11.53 5.25 6.23
N PRO A 369 12.65 5.10 5.50
CA PRO A 369 13.27 6.22 4.79
C PRO A 369 12.34 6.72 3.67
N TYR A 370 12.27 8.06 3.52
CA TYR A 370 11.70 8.69 2.35
C TYR A 370 12.81 9.35 1.52
N VAL A 371 12.64 9.31 0.22
CA VAL A 371 13.48 9.99 -0.76
C VAL A 371 12.62 10.80 -1.72
N LEU A 372 13.25 11.75 -2.41
CA LEU A 372 12.58 12.51 -3.47
C LEU A 372 12.63 11.70 -4.76
N TRP A 373 11.50 11.72 -5.46
CA TRP A 373 11.32 11.16 -6.78
C TRP A 373 10.91 12.25 -7.77
N THR A 374 11.11 11.97 -9.04
CA THR A 374 10.67 12.81 -10.16
C THR A 374 10.20 11.96 -11.33
N VAL A 375 9.51 12.56 -12.27
CA VAL A 375 9.23 11.95 -13.58
C VAL A 375 10.21 12.49 -14.60
N LYS A 376 10.91 11.60 -15.30
CA LYS A 376 11.85 11.93 -16.36
C LYS A 376 11.72 10.97 -17.52
N GLY A 377 11.43 11.49 -18.70
CA GLY A 377 11.22 10.67 -19.90
C GLY A 377 9.99 9.77 -19.79
N GLY A 378 8.99 10.17 -19.00
CA GLY A 378 7.78 9.37 -18.77
C GLY A 378 7.96 8.22 -17.78
N GLU A 379 9.03 8.20 -16.99
CA GLU A 379 9.30 7.17 -15.98
C GLU A 379 9.58 7.81 -14.63
N PHE A 380 9.23 7.09 -13.55
CA PHE A 380 9.60 7.48 -12.20
C PHE A 380 11.08 7.17 -11.93
N GLY A 381 11.77 8.10 -11.29
CA GLY A 381 13.14 7.90 -10.85
C GLY A 381 13.48 8.71 -9.61
N PRO A 382 14.39 8.22 -8.75
CA PRO A 382 14.83 8.98 -7.60
C PRO A 382 15.60 10.22 -8.05
N VAL A 383 15.40 11.33 -7.34
CA VAL A 383 16.21 12.53 -7.52
C VAL A 383 17.63 12.21 -7.02
N LYS A 384 18.59 12.18 -7.94
CA LYS A 384 20.00 11.95 -7.56
C LYS A 384 20.44 13.10 -6.68
N ALA A 385 20.90 12.77 -5.49
CA ALA A 385 21.38 13.75 -4.52
C ALA A 385 22.70 14.37 -5.03
N GLU A 386 22.62 15.52 -5.72
CA GLU A 386 23.74 16.45 -5.81
C GLU A 386 23.85 17.37 -4.57
N VAL A 387 22.88 17.25 -3.65
CA VAL A 387 22.85 18.04 -2.41
C VAL A 387 22.45 17.12 -1.26
N GLN A 388 23.43 16.67 -0.50
CA GLN A 388 23.19 16.14 0.84
C GLN A 388 22.63 17.28 1.70
N VAL A 389 21.37 17.16 2.10
CA VAL A 389 20.82 18.00 3.17
C VAL A 389 21.51 17.56 4.45
N GLN A 390 22.44 18.39 4.94
CA GLN A 390 23.08 18.25 6.24
C GLN A 390 22.11 18.55 7.37
#